data_3ff676fd55d5d2127eebe2e4840fe09e
#
_entry.id   3ff676fd55d5d2127eebe2e4840fe09e
#
_cell.length_a   1.000
_cell.length_b   1.000
_cell.length_c   1.000
_cell.angle_alpha   90.00
_cell.angle_beta   90.00
_cell.angle_gamma   90.00
#
_symmetry.space_group_name_H-M   'P 1'
#
loop_
_entity.id
_entity.type
_entity.pdbx_description
1 polymer ?
#
loop_
_entity_poly.entity_id
_entity_poly.type
_entity_poly.pdbx_seq_one_letter_code
_entity_poly.pdbx_strand_id
1 'polypeptide(L)'
;WSFTNSRGDTIYGRYYLPPHFDANRKYPMIVNYYGGCSPVSRNFESRYPHHAYAALGYVVYVIEPSGATGFGQEFSARHVNTAGAGVAQDIIEGTKQFCKEHAFVNDKKIGCIGASYGGFMTQYLQTQTDIFAAAISHAGISDHTSYWGEGYWGYSYSEVSMANSYPWSNPDLFVKQSPLFNADKIHTPLLFLHGDAD
;
A
#
# COMPACT_ATOMS: atom_id res chain seq x y z
N TRP A 1 -6.43 15.25 -4.24
CA TRP A 1 -6.62 14.61 -5.54
C TRP A 1 -7.42 13.32 -5.40
N SER A 2 -8.22 13.01 -6.39
CA SER A 2 -9.01 11.77 -6.41
C SER A 2 -9.15 11.27 -7.85
N PHE A 3 -9.43 9.98 -7.97
CA PHE A 3 -9.77 9.35 -9.25
C PHE A 3 -10.86 8.31 -9.05
N THR A 4 -11.52 7.91 -10.11
CA THR A 4 -12.45 6.79 -10.10
C THR A 4 -11.72 5.53 -10.54
N ASN A 5 -11.73 4.49 -9.70
CA ASN A 5 -11.10 3.21 -10.01
C ASN A 5 -11.95 2.39 -11.02
N SER A 6 -11.41 1.29 -11.49
CA SER A 6 -12.09 0.40 -12.44
C SER A 6 -13.36 -0.26 -11.89
N ARG A 7 -13.57 -0.23 -10.57
CA ARG A 7 -14.79 -0.72 -9.92
C ARG A 7 -15.86 0.36 -9.69
N GLY A 8 -15.57 1.62 -10.08
CA GLY A 8 -16.49 2.74 -9.92
C GLY A 8 -16.41 3.46 -8.57
N ASP A 9 -15.49 3.08 -7.69
CA ASP A 9 -15.28 3.76 -6.41
C ASP A 9 -14.42 5.02 -6.60
N THR A 10 -14.75 6.10 -5.87
CA THR A 10 -13.90 7.28 -5.81
C THR A 10 -12.78 7.04 -4.78
N ILE A 11 -11.54 7.03 -5.24
CA ILE A 11 -10.36 6.86 -4.42
C ILE A 11 -9.73 8.22 -4.16
N TYR A 12 -9.53 8.54 -2.90
CA TYR A 12 -8.95 9.81 -2.46
C TYR A 12 -7.47 9.66 -2.13
N GLY A 13 -6.74 10.75 -2.34
CA GLY A 13 -5.36 10.85 -1.95
C GLY A 13 -4.98 12.30 -1.67
N ARG A 14 -3.77 12.48 -1.22
CA ARG A 14 -3.14 13.79 -1.07
C ARG A 14 -1.71 13.71 -1.57
N TYR A 15 -1.16 14.82 -1.97
CA TYR A 15 0.23 14.85 -2.38
C TYR A 15 0.94 16.08 -1.85
N TYR A 16 2.24 15.97 -1.77
CA TYR A 16 3.15 16.99 -1.28
C TYR A 16 4.18 17.26 -2.36
N LEU A 17 4.44 18.52 -2.61
CA LEU A 17 5.42 18.97 -3.61
C LEU A 17 6.70 19.43 -2.92
N PRO A 18 7.87 19.27 -3.56
CA PRO A 18 9.12 19.76 -3.02
C PRO A 18 9.11 21.29 -2.90
N PRO A 19 9.92 21.86 -1.97
CA PRO A 19 10.14 23.29 -1.93
C PRO A 19 10.63 23.83 -3.27
N HIS A 20 10.23 25.04 -3.64
CA HIS A 20 10.57 25.65 -4.92
C HIS A 20 10.17 24.79 -6.13
N PHE A 21 9.00 24.17 -6.03
CA PHE A 21 8.45 23.34 -7.09
C PHE A 21 8.38 24.08 -8.43
N ASP A 22 8.86 23.40 -9.48
CA ASP A 22 8.79 23.87 -10.87
C ASP A 22 8.08 22.81 -11.73
N ALA A 23 6.92 23.14 -12.25
CA ALA A 23 6.10 22.23 -13.05
C ALA A 23 6.78 21.75 -14.35
N ASN A 24 7.85 22.44 -14.79
CA ASN A 24 8.61 22.06 -15.97
C ASN A 24 9.73 21.04 -15.68
N ARG A 25 9.94 20.70 -14.43
CA ARG A 25 10.94 19.72 -14.00
C ARG A 25 10.29 18.36 -13.73
N LYS A 26 11.10 17.31 -13.80
CA LYS A 26 10.71 15.95 -13.42
C LYS A 26 11.24 15.62 -12.03
N TYR A 27 10.37 15.10 -11.18
CA TYR A 27 10.69 14.71 -9.80
C TYR A 27 10.49 13.22 -9.57
N PRO A 28 11.35 12.55 -8.80
CA PRO A 28 11.04 11.22 -8.30
C PRO A 28 9.82 11.27 -7.36
N MET A 29 9.08 10.18 -7.27
CA MET A 29 7.89 10.11 -6.43
C MET A 29 7.99 8.99 -5.39
N ILE A 30 7.48 9.25 -4.21
CA ILE A 30 7.23 8.23 -3.16
C ILE A 30 5.72 8.06 -3.04
N VAL A 31 5.24 6.82 -3.19
CA VAL A 31 3.86 6.43 -2.92
C VAL A 31 3.78 5.83 -1.54
N ASN A 32 2.93 6.38 -0.68
CA ASN A 32 2.70 5.91 0.68
C ASN A 32 1.23 5.56 0.89
N TYR A 33 0.98 4.48 1.59
CA TYR A 33 -0.34 3.93 1.88
C TYR A 33 -0.28 3.09 3.15
N TYR A 34 -1.43 2.82 3.75
CA TYR A 34 -1.59 1.73 4.72
C TYR A 34 -2.20 0.50 4.04
N GLY A 35 -3.29 0.69 3.32
CA GLY A 35 -3.93 -0.37 2.54
C GLY A 35 -4.77 -1.35 3.38
N GLY A 36 -4.80 -1.18 4.70
CA GLY A 36 -5.69 -1.88 5.61
C GLY A 36 -6.92 -1.05 5.94
N CYS A 37 -7.52 -1.30 7.11
CA CYS A 37 -8.76 -0.66 7.52
C CYS A 37 -8.62 0.80 8.00
N SER A 38 -7.42 1.35 8.07
CA SER A 38 -7.19 2.71 8.57
C SER A 38 -6.62 3.62 7.49
N PRO A 39 -6.98 4.92 7.50
CA PRO A 39 -6.33 5.90 6.64
C PRO A 39 -4.89 6.18 7.09
N VAL A 40 -4.08 6.71 6.20
CA VAL A 40 -2.73 7.17 6.51
C VAL A 40 -2.80 8.42 7.39
N SER A 41 -2.02 8.44 8.47
CA SER A 41 -1.95 9.59 9.38
C SER A 41 -1.59 10.88 8.65
N ARG A 42 -2.21 11.99 9.08
CA ARG A 42 -1.90 13.36 8.63
C ARG A 42 -1.00 14.12 9.60
N ASN A 43 -0.60 13.50 10.70
CA ASN A 43 0.23 14.13 11.70
C ASN A 43 1.61 14.44 11.13
N PHE A 44 2.13 15.63 11.46
CA PHE A 44 3.47 16.04 11.02
C PHE A 44 4.56 15.10 11.56
N GLU A 45 4.43 14.69 12.81
CA GLU A 45 5.32 13.73 13.49
C GLU A 45 4.93 12.27 13.18
N SER A 46 4.60 12.00 11.94
CA SER A 46 4.28 10.65 11.49
C SER A 46 5.54 9.80 11.33
N ARG A 47 5.40 8.48 11.47
CA ARG A 47 6.43 7.49 11.10
C ARG A 47 6.94 7.70 9.67
N TYR A 48 6.08 8.18 8.79
CA TYR A 48 6.41 8.58 7.43
C TYR A 48 6.24 10.09 7.30
N PRO A 49 7.32 10.86 7.51
CA PRO A 49 7.27 12.32 7.50
C PRO A 49 7.18 12.83 6.05
N HIS A 50 5.98 12.89 5.49
CA HIS A 50 5.73 13.27 4.09
C HIS A 50 6.37 14.61 3.73
N HIS A 51 6.32 15.58 4.64
CA HIS A 51 6.94 16.90 4.43
C HIS A 51 8.47 16.83 4.35
N ALA A 52 9.10 15.94 5.14
CA ALA A 52 10.55 15.75 5.08
C ALA A 52 10.97 15.11 3.76
N TYR A 53 10.22 14.10 3.28
CA TYR A 53 10.46 13.51 1.97
C TYR A 53 10.28 14.52 0.84
N ALA A 54 9.26 15.38 0.92
CA ALA A 54 9.07 16.47 -0.04
C ALA A 54 10.24 17.46 0.02
N ALA A 55 10.72 17.80 1.21
CA ALA A 55 11.88 18.68 1.39
C ALA A 55 13.17 18.11 0.79
N LEU A 56 13.28 16.78 0.71
CA LEU A 56 14.39 16.09 0.04
C LEU A 56 14.27 16.07 -1.49
N GLY A 57 13.22 16.64 -2.06
CA GLY A 57 13.04 16.76 -3.50
C GLY A 57 12.12 15.70 -4.13
N TYR A 58 11.37 14.95 -3.34
CA TYR A 58 10.39 14.00 -3.85
C TYR A 58 9.01 14.64 -3.98
N VAL A 59 8.26 14.25 -4.99
CA VAL A 59 6.79 14.29 -4.91
C VAL A 59 6.35 13.15 -4.01
N VAL A 60 5.51 13.42 -3.01
CA VAL A 60 4.99 12.38 -2.14
C VAL A 60 3.50 12.24 -2.41
N TYR A 61 3.08 11.09 -2.88
CA TYR A 61 1.68 10.76 -3.12
C TYR A 61 1.18 9.76 -2.06
N VAL A 62 0.21 10.19 -1.28
CA VAL A 62 -0.45 9.36 -0.27
C VAL A 62 -1.81 8.97 -0.81
N ILE A 63 -2.05 7.67 -0.98
CA ILE A 63 -3.32 7.13 -1.45
C ILE A 63 -4.10 6.45 -0.31
N GLU A 64 -5.41 6.69 -0.27
CA GLU A 64 -6.35 6.06 0.64
C GLU A 64 -7.19 5.04 -0.16
N PRO A 65 -6.71 3.80 -0.33
CA PRO A 65 -7.39 2.81 -1.15
C PRO A 65 -8.68 2.32 -0.49
N SER A 66 -9.52 1.66 -1.26
CA SER A 66 -10.78 1.08 -0.79
C SER A 66 -10.56 0.12 0.38
N GLY A 67 -11.47 0.16 1.36
CA GLY A 67 -11.32 -0.56 2.62
C GLY A 67 -10.92 0.32 3.81
N ALA A 68 -10.38 1.51 3.57
CA ALA A 68 -10.07 2.46 4.64
C ALA A 68 -11.35 3.01 5.29
N THR A 69 -11.32 3.20 6.61
CA THR A 69 -12.40 3.88 7.34
C THR A 69 -12.40 5.39 7.07
N GLY A 70 -13.56 6.03 7.29
CA GLY A 70 -13.72 7.49 7.08
C GLY A 70 -14.34 7.88 5.75
N PHE A 71 -14.59 6.93 4.86
CA PHE A 71 -15.17 7.15 3.52
C PHE A 71 -16.54 6.47 3.32
N GLY A 72 -17.17 6.05 4.40
CA GLY A 72 -18.45 5.34 4.38
C GLY A 72 -18.29 3.84 4.59
N GLN A 73 -19.38 3.20 5.06
CA GLN A 73 -19.32 1.79 5.45
C GLN A 73 -19.14 0.84 4.25
N GLU A 74 -19.76 1.13 3.13
CA GLU A 74 -19.58 0.33 1.90
C GLU A 74 -18.14 0.34 1.41
N PHE A 75 -17.51 1.52 1.46
CA PHE A 75 -16.11 1.67 1.10
C PHE A 75 -15.20 0.87 2.05
N SER A 76 -15.43 0.94 3.36
CA SER A 76 -14.68 0.17 4.35
C SER A 76 -14.88 -1.33 4.18
N ALA A 77 -16.08 -1.77 3.83
CA ALA A 77 -16.40 -3.19 3.61
C ALA A 77 -15.65 -3.81 2.43
N ARG A 78 -15.09 -3.01 1.50
CA ARG A 78 -14.24 -3.50 0.41
C ARG A 78 -12.99 -4.25 0.90
N HIS A 79 -12.61 -4.05 2.16
CA HIS A 79 -11.45 -4.72 2.78
C HIS A 79 -11.73 -6.20 3.11
N VAL A 80 -12.98 -6.56 3.33
CA VAL A 80 -13.37 -7.89 3.81
C VAL A 80 -13.15 -8.96 2.74
N ASN A 81 -12.50 -10.07 3.12
CA ASN A 81 -12.22 -11.23 2.26
C ASN A 81 -11.40 -10.96 0.99
N THR A 82 -10.64 -9.87 0.95
CA THR A 82 -9.83 -9.54 -0.22
C THR A 82 -8.35 -9.79 -0.03
N ALA A 83 -7.88 -9.82 1.23
CA ALA A 83 -6.47 -9.97 1.59
C ALA A 83 -5.53 -9.15 0.70
N GLY A 84 -5.93 -7.90 0.41
CA GLY A 84 -5.12 -6.93 -0.31
C GLY A 84 -5.33 -6.84 -1.82
N ALA A 85 -6.01 -7.78 -2.46
CA ALA A 85 -6.12 -7.79 -3.93
C ALA A 85 -6.75 -6.51 -4.50
N GLY A 86 -7.93 -6.11 -4.00
CA GLY A 86 -8.61 -4.89 -4.45
C GLY A 86 -7.85 -3.61 -4.11
N VAL A 87 -7.21 -3.60 -2.95
CA VAL A 87 -6.37 -2.49 -2.47
C VAL A 87 -5.14 -2.30 -3.36
N ALA A 88 -4.45 -3.38 -3.70
CA ALA A 88 -3.31 -3.32 -4.62
C ALA A 88 -3.70 -2.75 -5.98
N GLN A 89 -4.86 -3.14 -6.50
CA GLN A 89 -5.37 -2.61 -7.75
C GLN A 89 -5.60 -1.10 -7.67
N ASP A 90 -6.21 -0.60 -6.60
CA ASP A 90 -6.41 0.84 -6.38
C ASP A 90 -5.09 1.61 -6.36
N ILE A 91 -4.08 1.06 -5.67
CA ILE A 91 -2.77 1.71 -5.59
C ILE A 91 -2.09 1.74 -6.97
N ILE A 92 -2.15 0.65 -7.72
CA ILE A 92 -1.58 0.57 -9.08
C ILE A 92 -2.29 1.54 -10.02
N GLU A 93 -3.61 1.53 -10.05
CA GLU A 93 -4.42 2.41 -10.90
C GLU A 93 -4.19 3.87 -10.53
N GLY A 94 -4.24 4.21 -9.23
CA GLY A 94 -4.02 5.56 -8.74
C GLY A 94 -2.62 6.09 -9.05
N THR A 95 -1.59 5.26 -8.88
CA THR A 95 -0.22 5.63 -9.23
C THR A 95 -0.08 5.93 -10.73
N LYS A 96 -0.62 5.07 -11.58
CA LYS A 96 -0.59 5.26 -13.05
C LYS A 96 -1.37 6.51 -13.47
N GLN A 97 -2.56 6.70 -12.91
CA GLN A 97 -3.40 7.86 -13.25
C GLN A 97 -2.76 9.16 -12.76
N PHE A 98 -2.17 9.15 -11.54
CA PHE A 98 -1.46 10.31 -11.02
C PHE A 98 -0.29 10.71 -11.92
N CYS A 99 0.52 9.76 -12.37
CA CYS A 99 1.62 10.02 -13.30
C CYS A 99 1.14 10.56 -14.65
N LYS A 100 0.01 10.07 -15.16
CA LYS A 100 -0.59 10.53 -16.40
C LYS A 100 -1.07 11.99 -16.34
N GLU A 101 -1.65 12.37 -15.20
CA GLU A 101 -2.19 13.73 -15.00
C GLU A 101 -1.13 14.74 -14.55
N HIS A 102 0.00 14.28 -14.02
CA HIS A 102 1.02 15.12 -13.43
C HIS A 102 2.36 14.95 -14.15
N ALA A 103 2.54 15.70 -15.23
CA ALA A 103 3.72 15.64 -16.10
C ALA A 103 5.06 15.87 -15.38
N PHE A 104 5.02 16.47 -14.19
CA PHE A 104 6.19 16.69 -13.35
C PHE A 104 6.68 15.43 -12.61
N VAL A 105 5.95 14.32 -12.64
CA VAL A 105 6.42 13.04 -12.08
C VAL A 105 7.34 12.32 -13.06
N ASN A 106 8.48 11.83 -12.55
CA ASN A 106 9.32 10.91 -13.29
C ASN A 106 8.80 9.48 -13.07
N ASP A 107 8.06 8.95 -14.02
CA ASP A 107 7.43 7.63 -13.97
C ASP A 107 8.42 6.45 -13.95
N LYS A 108 9.72 6.71 -14.16
CA LYS A 108 10.81 5.73 -14.03
C LYS A 108 11.48 5.76 -12.64
N LYS A 109 11.09 6.70 -11.77
CA LYS A 109 11.66 6.88 -10.43
C LYS A 109 10.55 6.97 -9.38
N ILE A 110 9.75 5.93 -9.28
CA ILE A 110 8.67 5.81 -8.31
C ILE A 110 9.07 4.78 -7.28
N GLY A 111 9.16 5.17 -6.00
CA GLY A 111 9.29 4.26 -4.89
C GLY A 111 7.97 4.10 -4.15
N CYS A 112 7.80 3.00 -3.42
CA CYS A 112 6.68 2.84 -2.51
C CYS A 112 7.12 2.38 -1.13
N ILE A 113 6.37 2.79 -0.11
CA ILE A 113 6.67 2.50 1.29
C ILE A 113 5.38 2.34 2.10
N GLY A 114 5.37 1.32 2.95
CA GLY A 114 4.28 1.11 3.91
C GLY A 114 4.73 0.29 5.11
N ALA A 115 4.00 0.42 6.23
CA ALA A 115 4.28 -0.32 7.45
C ALA A 115 3.12 -1.22 7.85
N SER A 116 3.43 -2.30 8.57
CA SER A 116 2.47 -3.26 9.09
C SER A 116 1.66 -3.85 7.93
N TYR A 117 0.35 -3.67 7.89
CA TYR A 117 -0.43 -4.03 6.71
C TYR A 117 0.06 -3.32 5.44
N GLY A 118 0.55 -2.07 5.55
CA GLY A 118 1.20 -1.36 4.45
C GLY A 118 2.52 -2.00 4.02
N GLY A 119 3.25 -2.64 4.94
CA GLY A 119 4.42 -3.44 4.64
C GLY A 119 4.06 -4.72 3.86
N PHE A 120 3.02 -5.43 4.28
CA PHE A 120 2.43 -6.52 3.49
C PHE A 120 2.04 -6.04 2.09
N MET A 121 1.30 -4.94 2.02
CA MET A 121 0.86 -4.37 0.75
C MET A 121 2.03 -4.00 -0.16
N THR A 122 3.13 -3.48 0.41
CA THR A 122 4.35 -3.20 -0.34
C THR A 122 4.93 -4.45 -0.98
N GLN A 123 5.03 -5.55 -0.23
CA GLN A 123 5.49 -6.84 -0.76
C GLN A 123 4.52 -7.38 -1.82
N TYR A 124 3.23 -7.36 -1.52
CA TYR A 124 2.19 -7.87 -2.42
C TYR A 124 2.14 -7.12 -3.75
N LEU A 125 2.26 -5.80 -3.73
CA LEU A 125 2.34 -4.97 -4.94
C LEU A 125 3.45 -5.43 -5.89
N GLN A 126 4.63 -5.79 -5.36
CA GLN A 126 5.73 -6.23 -6.22
C GLN A 126 5.46 -7.59 -6.89
N THR A 127 4.52 -8.37 -6.38
CA THR A 127 4.05 -9.60 -7.06
C THR A 127 3.03 -9.30 -8.17
N GLN A 128 2.49 -8.08 -8.23
CA GLN A 128 1.41 -7.69 -9.15
C GLN A 128 1.85 -6.70 -10.24
N THR A 129 2.96 -5.99 -10.06
CA THR A 129 3.37 -4.93 -10.97
C THR A 129 4.86 -4.60 -10.86
N ASP A 130 5.45 -4.13 -11.94
CA ASP A 130 6.84 -3.65 -12.03
C ASP A 130 6.93 -2.12 -12.16
N ILE A 131 5.86 -1.38 -11.79
CA ILE A 131 5.86 0.10 -11.94
C ILE A 131 6.77 0.81 -10.93
N PHE A 132 7.15 0.14 -9.84
CA PHE A 132 8.01 0.72 -8.82
C PHE A 132 9.48 0.42 -9.08
N ALA A 133 10.32 1.45 -8.99
CA ALA A 133 11.77 1.32 -9.13
C ALA A 133 12.45 0.81 -7.85
N ALA A 134 11.82 0.99 -6.69
CA ALA A 134 12.24 0.48 -5.39
C ALA A 134 11.05 0.41 -4.43
N ALA A 135 11.13 -0.46 -3.44
CA ALA A 135 10.07 -0.64 -2.45
C ALA A 135 10.66 -0.86 -1.05
N ILE A 136 9.99 -0.35 -0.02
CA ILE A 136 10.37 -0.54 1.39
C ILE A 136 9.19 -1.12 2.16
N SER A 137 9.33 -2.35 2.61
CA SER A 137 8.39 -3.03 3.50
C SER A 137 8.86 -2.89 4.94
N HIS A 138 8.08 -2.21 5.77
CA HIS A 138 8.38 -2.03 7.18
C HIS A 138 7.41 -2.86 8.03
N ALA A 139 7.95 -3.80 8.84
CA ALA A 139 7.17 -4.69 9.72
C ALA A 139 5.97 -5.33 8.99
N GLY A 140 6.22 -5.83 7.78
CA GLY A 140 5.18 -6.33 6.89
C GLY A 140 4.96 -7.83 7.03
N ILE A 141 3.72 -8.25 6.82
CA ILE A 141 3.33 -9.65 6.78
C ILE A 141 3.76 -10.24 5.44
N SER A 142 4.52 -11.32 5.46
CA SER A 142 4.94 -12.05 4.25
C SER A 142 4.11 -13.30 4.00
N ASP A 143 3.55 -13.89 5.07
CA ASP A 143 2.75 -15.11 5.04
C ASP A 143 1.54 -14.98 5.98
N HIS A 144 0.36 -14.98 5.42
CA HIS A 144 -0.88 -14.88 6.19
C HIS A 144 -1.15 -16.12 7.07
N THR A 145 -0.61 -17.28 6.72
CA THR A 145 -0.80 -18.49 7.54
C THR A 145 0.01 -18.43 8.82
N SER A 146 1.28 -18.04 8.73
CA SER A 146 2.15 -17.81 9.89
C SER A 146 1.63 -16.64 10.74
N TYR A 147 1.24 -15.54 10.09
CA TYR A 147 0.65 -14.40 10.78
C TYR A 147 -0.60 -14.77 11.58
N TRP A 148 -1.47 -15.62 11.04
CA TRP A 148 -2.64 -16.11 11.74
C TRP A 148 -2.27 -16.99 12.94
N GLY A 149 -1.29 -17.88 12.79
CA GLY A 149 -0.92 -18.87 13.79
C GLY A 149 -0.01 -18.34 14.91
N GLU A 150 0.82 -17.37 14.64
CA GLU A 150 1.87 -16.89 15.54
C GLU A 150 1.70 -15.42 15.96
N GLY A 151 1.09 -14.61 15.09
CA GLY A 151 0.95 -13.18 15.33
C GLY A 151 -0.22 -12.83 16.26
N TYR A 152 0.02 -11.95 17.21
CA TYR A 152 -1.03 -11.43 18.09
C TYR A 152 -2.23 -10.86 17.31
N TRP A 153 -1.97 -10.12 16.26
CA TRP A 153 -3.00 -9.50 15.42
C TRP A 153 -3.62 -10.44 14.39
N GLY A 154 -2.93 -11.53 14.04
CA GLY A 154 -3.36 -12.44 12.98
C GLY A 154 -4.71 -13.08 13.27
N TYR A 155 -4.90 -13.57 14.47
CA TYR A 155 -6.17 -14.13 14.91
C TYR A 155 -7.31 -13.10 14.86
N SER A 156 -7.15 -11.97 15.56
CA SER A 156 -8.20 -10.95 15.67
C SER A 156 -8.47 -10.24 14.34
N TYR A 157 -7.46 -10.03 13.53
CA TYR A 157 -7.62 -9.47 12.19
C TYR A 157 -8.40 -10.42 11.28
N SER A 158 -8.06 -11.70 11.28
CA SER A 158 -8.71 -12.69 10.41
C SER A 158 -10.17 -12.90 10.76
N GLU A 159 -10.52 -12.82 12.02
CA GLU A 159 -11.92 -12.97 12.45
C GLU A 159 -12.85 -11.90 11.87
N VAL A 160 -12.35 -10.68 11.75
CA VAL A 160 -13.13 -9.54 11.24
C VAL A 160 -12.91 -9.34 9.74
N SER A 161 -11.66 -9.18 9.33
CA SER A 161 -11.33 -8.76 7.95
C SER A 161 -11.37 -9.89 6.95
N MET A 162 -11.25 -11.15 7.41
CA MET A 162 -11.40 -12.34 6.56
C MET A 162 -12.73 -13.06 6.78
N ALA A 163 -13.72 -12.38 7.39
CA ALA A 163 -15.11 -12.84 7.59
C ALA A 163 -15.21 -14.32 8.03
N ASN A 164 -14.55 -14.66 9.12
CA ASN A 164 -14.49 -16.01 9.69
C ASN A 164 -13.82 -17.06 8.76
N SER A 165 -13.01 -16.63 7.82
CA SER A 165 -12.14 -17.53 7.05
C SER A 165 -10.90 -17.89 7.86
N TYR A 166 -10.51 -19.16 7.77
CA TYR A 166 -9.34 -19.71 8.46
C TYR A 166 -8.42 -20.40 7.46
N PRO A 167 -7.13 -20.61 7.78
CA PRO A 167 -6.21 -21.27 6.86
C PRO A 167 -6.71 -22.61 6.33
N TRP A 168 -7.44 -23.36 7.14
CA TRP A 168 -8.01 -24.67 6.74
C TRP A 168 -9.36 -24.58 6.02
N SER A 169 -10.15 -23.52 6.24
CA SER A 169 -11.46 -23.34 5.58
C SER A 169 -11.37 -22.60 4.26
N ASN A 170 -10.36 -21.76 4.08
CA ASN A 170 -10.14 -20.98 2.87
C ASN A 170 -8.64 -20.85 2.57
N PRO A 171 -7.94 -21.97 2.30
CA PRO A 171 -6.49 -21.97 2.09
C PRO A 171 -6.05 -21.06 0.93
N ASP A 172 -6.88 -20.93 -0.10
CA ASP A 172 -6.59 -20.07 -1.24
C ASP A 172 -6.41 -18.60 -0.85
N LEU A 173 -7.27 -18.09 0.05
CA LEU A 173 -7.17 -16.71 0.53
C LEU A 173 -5.86 -16.49 1.29
N PHE A 174 -5.46 -17.44 2.13
CA PHE A 174 -4.24 -17.34 2.94
C PHE A 174 -2.97 -17.55 2.13
N VAL A 175 -2.93 -18.53 1.25
CA VAL A 175 -1.74 -18.87 0.47
C VAL A 175 -1.58 -17.95 -0.75
N LYS A 176 -2.60 -17.82 -1.59
CA LYS A 176 -2.50 -17.06 -2.84
C LYS A 176 -2.28 -15.56 -2.61
N GLN A 177 -2.76 -15.02 -1.49
CA GLN A 177 -2.57 -13.62 -1.15
C GLN A 177 -1.29 -13.35 -0.35
N SER A 178 -0.58 -14.38 0.07
CA SER A 178 0.71 -14.22 0.76
C SER A 178 1.83 -13.92 -0.24
N PRO A 179 2.59 -12.83 -0.02
CA PRO A 179 3.74 -12.48 -0.86
C PRO A 179 4.78 -13.61 -0.96
N LEU A 180 4.98 -14.35 0.13
CA LEU A 180 5.94 -15.46 0.19
C LEU A 180 5.74 -16.49 -0.93
N PHE A 181 4.49 -16.90 -1.17
CA PHE A 181 4.17 -17.92 -2.19
C PHE A 181 4.16 -17.35 -3.63
N ASN A 182 4.46 -16.07 -3.80
CA ASN A 182 4.56 -15.38 -5.07
C ASN A 182 5.88 -14.62 -5.22
N ALA A 183 6.89 -14.93 -4.39
CA ALA A 183 8.14 -14.20 -4.33
C ALA A 183 8.96 -14.29 -5.62
N ASP A 184 8.78 -15.35 -6.39
CA ASP A 184 9.39 -15.57 -7.71
C ASP A 184 8.97 -14.51 -8.75
N LYS A 185 7.88 -13.78 -8.50
CA LYS A 185 7.37 -12.71 -9.38
C LYS A 185 7.96 -11.33 -9.05
N ILE A 186 8.74 -11.21 -7.98
CA ILE A 186 9.28 -9.93 -7.52
C ILE A 186 10.58 -9.63 -8.24
N HIS A 187 10.59 -8.55 -9.04
CA HIS A 187 11.78 -8.06 -9.75
C HIS A 187 12.28 -6.71 -9.18
N THR A 188 11.40 -5.96 -8.53
CA THR A 188 11.72 -4.67 -7.93
C THR A 188 12.64 -4.83 -6.71
N PRO A 189 13.72 -4.05 -6.58
CA PRO A 189 14.52 -3.99 -5.36
C PRO A 189 13.65 -3.70 -4.14
N LEU A 190 13.68 -4.60 -3.16
CA LEU A 190 12.81 -4.58 -1.98
C LEU A 190 13.66 -4.59 -0.70
N LEU A 191 13.55 -3.52 0.09
CA LEU A 191 14.14 -3.41 1.41
C LEU A 191 13.14 -3.85 2.47
N PHE A 192 13.55 -4.74 3.35
CA PHE A 192 12.81 -5.13 4.55
C PHE A 192 13.37 -4.42 5.78
N LEU A 193 12.48 -3.78 6.54
CA LEU A 193 12.76 -3.26 7.88
C LEU A 193 11.85 -4.00 8.84
N HIS A 194 12.42 -4.83 9.73
CA HIS A 194 11.64 -5.70 10.60
C HIS A 194 12.33 -5.83 11.95
N GLY A 195 11.56 -5.91 13.03
CA GLY A 195 12.07 -6.20 14.35
C GLY A 195 12.43 -7.68 14.49
N ASP A 196 13.48 -7.99 15.23
CA ASP A 196 13.91 -9.37 15.47
C ASP A 196 13.00 -10.13 16.44
N ALA A 197 12.14 -9.42 17.14
CA ALA A 197 11.14 -9.95 18.07
C ALA A 197 9.68 -9.70 17.61
N ASP A 198 9.49 -9.27 16.37
CA ASP A 198 8.17 -8.97 15.80
C ASP A 198 7.51 -10.22 15.18
#